data_0183dffd7e99fa16384a50fe3dfb46ef
#
_entry.id   0183dffd7e99fa16384a50fe3dfb46ef
#
_cell.length_a   1.000
_cell.length_b   1.000
_cell.length_c   1.000
_cell.angle_alpha   90.00
_cell.angle_beta   90.00
_cell.angle_gamma   90.00
#
_symmetry.space_group_name_H-M   'P 1'
#
loop_
_entity.id
_entity.type
_entity.pdbx_description
1 polymer ?
#
loop_
_entity_poly.entity_id
_entity_poly.type
_entity_poly.pdbx_seq_one_letter_code
_entity_poly.pdbx_strand_id
1 'polypeptide(L)'
;MGIWAGPNKAVSMTTWTRKALLLTVSAAAAAGTLTAVGAPVAHSRPAGPAATPLAWGPCAPIPGTTVPVGQQCATLRVPLDNRAPGGRTVDVAVTRLRTDRPEARRGTLLVLAGGPGGSGVQRLAQKGEALRAATEGAYDLVSLDPRGVGGSTRAGCGIPGADRHLVTLRSWPAPDGSITENAARARRTAEARARDGGPVVRSFSTRNQARDMDRLRAALGERKLSVWGHSYGSYAAAVYAQEHPDRVDRLVLDSTGDPDPERVAYGWMANLGPGVALRFPDFAAWAADPAREAEGLRLARHAEDVEPLFLALAEKLDRDPKESETPGVPLTGNHLRQALHGSLNSDTAFPQLARLIRSAQDPEGRPAMPPELAGALPDEDAALTMAVICNDVRWPGPDSGYARRVAADRARYPLTAGLPANISPCAFWTYDKEPRPTRITAEGPSNVLMIQSLRDPATPLAGARKMRAALGERARMVTVERGGHGMYLGNGNACGDRAVSDFLVTGKRPARDAHCPN
;
A
#
# COMPACT_ATOMS: atom_id res chain seq x y z
N MET A 1 51.66 -24.44 -7.15
CA MET A 1 52.06 -25.33 -8.24
C MET A 1 50.79 -25.75 -8.96
N GLY A 2 50.60 -25.28 -10.10
CA GLY A 2 50.46 -25.60 -11.46
C GLY A 2 49.64 -24.60 -12.22
N ILE A 3 50.30 -23.84 -13.00
CA ILE A 3 49.86 -22.85 -13.99
C ILE A 3 49.33 -23.60 -15.22
N TRP A 4 48.21 -23.17 -15.79
CA TRP A 4 47.95 -23.42 -17.22
C TRP A 4 47.36 -22.16 -17.86
N ALA A 5 48.13 -21.67 -18.86
CA ALA A 5 47.85 -20.50 -19.70
C ALA A 5 47.53 -20.94 -21.14
N GLY A 6 46.64 -20.18 -21.80
CA GLY A 6 46.59 -19.86 -23.20
C GLY A 6 45.59 -20.61 -24.08
N PRO A 7 45.26 -20.11 -25.30
CA PRO A 7 45.78 -18.89 -25.93
C PRO A 7 44.70 -17.94 -26.53
N ASN A 8 45.12 -16.71 -26.78
CA ASN A 8 44.52 -15.66 -27.60
C ASN A 8 44.17 -16.09 -29.03
N LYS A 9 43.01 -15.71 -29.52
CA LYS A 9 42.79 -15.50 -30.95
C LYS A 9 42.27 -14.07 -31.20
N ALA A 10 43.14 -13.29 -31.82
CA ALA A 10 42.84 -12.04 -32.48
C ALA A 10 42.02 -12.32 -33.75
N VAL A 11 40.94 -11.53 -33.98
CA VAL A 11 40.28 -11.46 -35.28
C VAL A 11 40.22 -10.00 -35.72
N SER A 12 40.82 -9.83 -36.85
CA SER A 12 41.03 -8.77 -37.79
C SER A 12 39.88 -7.76 -37.97
N MET A 13 40.26 -6.49 -37.94
CA MET A 13 39.52 -5.35 -38.50
C MET A 13 39.50 -5.41 -40.03
N THR A 14 38.35 -5.34 -40.64
CA THR A 14 38.22 -5.01 -42.07
C THR A 14 37.50 -3.65 -42.20
N THR A 15 38.24 -2.72 -42.72
CA THR A 15 37.85 -1.39 -43.18
C THR A 15 36.94 -1.47 -44.40
N TRP A 16 35.80 -0.78 -44.36
CA TRP A 16 35.00 -0.49 -45.56
C TRP A 16 35.04 1.02 -45.89
N THR A 17 35.57 1.29 -47.07
CA THR A 17 35.78 2.56 -47.73
C THR A 17 34.47 3.25 -48.12
N ARG A 18 34.41 4.55 -47.89
CA ARG A 18 33.38 5.47 -48.40
C ARG A 18 33.48 5.58 -49.93
N LYS A 19 32.37 5.42 -50.63
CA LYS A 19 32.18 5.93 -52.02
C LYS A 19 31.15 7.07 -51.98
N ALA A 20 31.65 8.27 -52.28
CA ALA A 20 30.84 9.42 -52.57
C ALA A 20 30.30 9.30 -54.01
N LEU A 21 29.00 9.55 -54.23
CA LEU A 21 28.41 9.67 -55.53
C LEU A 21 27.86 11.10 -55.68
N LEU A 22 28.50 11.89 -56.50
CA LEU A 22 28.03 13.17 -56.99
C LEU A 22 26.96 12.93 -58.06
N LEU A 23 25.78 13.51 -57.88
CA LEU A 23 24.76 13.64 -58.94
C LEU A 23 24.45 15.12 -59.18
N THR A 24 24.67 15.47 -60.43
CA THR A 24 24.52 16.79 -61.06
C THR A 24 23.06 17.25 -61.12
N VAL A 25 22.88 18.53 -60.85
CA VAL A 25 21.62 19.26 -60.98
C VAL A 25 21.36 19.56 -62.47
N SER A 26 20.19 19.17 -62.95
CA SER A 26 19.64 19.69 -64.22
C SER A 26 18.36 20.46 -63.90
N ALA A 27 18.37 21.76 -64.15
CA ALA A 27 17.20 22.62 -64.03
C ALA A 27 16.32 22.46 -65.29
N ALA A 28 15.06 22.14 -65.07
CA ALA A 28 14.01 22.32 -66.07
C ALA A 28 12.87 23.15 -65.48
N ALA A 29 12.67 24.32 -66.01
CA ALA A 29 11.55 25.20 -65.71
C ALA A 29 10.28 24.65 -66.37
N ALA A 30 9.23 24.45 -65.64
CA ALA A 30 7.87 24.26 -66.14
C ALA A 30 6.86 25.03 -65.28
N ALA A 31 6.05 25.79 -65.98
CA ALA A 31 5.09 26.74 -65.46
C ALA A 31 3.92 26.09 -64.67
N GLY A 32 3.44 26.90 -63.77
CA GLY A 32 2.46 26.75 -62.75
C GLY A 32 1.16 26.02 -62.98
N THR A 33 0.71 25.42 -61.92
CA THR A 33 -0.68 25.40 -61.48
C THR A 33 -0.70 25.48 -59.96
N LEU A 34 -1.32 26.52 -59.44
CA LEU A 34 -1.61 26.67 -58.01
C LEU A 34 -2.63 25.60 -57.59
N THR A 35 -2.18 24.52 -57.04
CA THR A 35 -3.04 23.66 -56.23
C THR A 35 -2.95 24.12 -54.78
N ALA A 36 -4.08 24.59 -54.24
CA ALA A 36 -4.22 24.90 -52.81
C ALA A 36 -3.88 23.65 -51.99
N VAL A 37 -2.73 23.71 -51.31
CA VAL A 37 -2.38 22.71 -50.29
C VAL A 37 -3.34 22.93 -49.10
N GLY A 38 -4.34 22.05 -48.96
CA GLY A 38 -5.22 22.04 -47.81
C GLY A 38 -4.38 21.85 -46.54
N ALA A 39 -4.50 22.79 -45.60
CA ALA A 39 -3.93 22.65 -44.28
C ALA A 39 -4.43 21.32 -43.64
N PRO A 40 -3.58 20.59 -42.92
CA PRO A 40 -4.05 19.37 -42.23
C PRO A 40 -5.14 19.78 -41.24
N VAL A 41 -6.35 19.28 -41.47
CA VAL A 41 -7.46 19.39 -40.54
C VAL A 41 -7.02 18.65 -39.26
N ALA A 42 -6.68 19.41 -38.23
CA ALA A 42 -6.47 18.86 -36.92
C ALA A 42 -7.77 18.18 -36.50
N HIS A 43 -7.78 16.87 -36.52
CA HIS A 43 -8.89 16.07 -35.96
C HIS A 43 -8.88 16.34 -34.45
N SER A 44 -9.69 17.32 -34.01
CA SER A 44 -10.02 17.51 -32.61
C SER A 44 -10.66 16.20 -32.15
N ARG A 45 -9.96 15.48 -31.29
CA ARG A 45 -10.52 14.33 -30.58
C ARG A 45 -11.81 14.81 -29.92
N PRO A 46 -12.96 14.13 -30.12
CA PRO A 46 -14.20 14.54 -29.49
C PRO A 46 -13.95 14.67 -27.99
N ALA A 47 -14.25 15.82 -27.42
CA ALA A 47 -14.24 16.02 -25.99
C ALA A 47 -15.17 14.95 -25.40
N GLY A 48 -14.64 14.08 -24.54
CA GLY A 48 -15.47 13.13 -23.82
C GLY A 48 -16.58 13.86 -23.07
N PRO A 49 -17.68 13.21 -22.72
CA PRO A 49 -18.80 13.84 -22.04
C PRO A 49 -18.25 14.64 -20.85
N ALA A 50 -18.67 15.90 -20.71
CA ALA A 50 -18.26 16.78 -19.63
C ALA A 50 -18.50 16.08 -18.30
N ALA A 51 -17.47 16.01 -17.45
CA ALA A 51 -17.60 15.39 -16.14
C ALA A 51 -18.70 16.12 -15.34
N THR A 52 -19.66 15.38 -14.82
CA THR A 52 -20.70 15.97 -13.97
C THR A 52 -20.04 16.64 -12.76
N PRO A 53 -20.32 17.91 -12.46
CA PRO A 53 -19.75 18.58 -11.31
C PRO A 53 -20.06 17.82 -10.00
N LEU A 54 -19.07 17.74 -9.11
CA LEU A 54 -19.26 17.11 -7.80
C LEU A 54 -20.13 18.00 -6.90
N ALA A 55 -21.22 17.44 -6.38
CA ALA A 55 -22.11 18.11 -5.43
C ALA A 55 -21.52 18.01 -4.01
N TRP A 56 -20.76 19.01 -3.59
CA TRP A 56 -20.10 19.05 -2.30
C TRP A 56 -21.06 19.45 -1.17
N GLY A 57 -21.05 18.69 -0.08
CA GLY A 57 -21.82 18.94 1.14
C GLY A 57 -21.02 18.55 2.39
N PRO A 58 -21.64 18.66 3.59
CA PRO A 58 -20.99 18.20 4.81
C PRO A 58 -20.73 16.69 4.76
N CYS A 59 -19.64 16.25 5.36
CA CYS A 59 -19.37 14.82 5.52
C CYS A 59 -20.25 14.22 6.61
N ALA A 60 -20.65 12.96 6.44
CA ALA A 60 -21.27 12.19 7.52
C ALA A 60 -20.27 12.03 8.69
N PRO A 61 -20.76 11.87 9.94
CA PRO A 61 -19.90 11.57 11.07
C PRO A 61 -19.03 10.34 10.82
N ILE A 62 -17.75 10.42 11.20
CA ILE A 62 -16.78 9.32 11.06
C ILE A 62 -16.55 8.76 12.47
N PRO A 63 -16.89 7.48 12.74
CA PRO A 63 -16.70 6.90 14.06
C PRO A 63 -15.26 7.06 14.57
N GLY A 64 -15.09 7.53 15.80
CA GLY A 64 -13.78 7.71 16.44
C GLY A 64 -12.86 8.76 15.82
N THR A 65 -13.40 9.64 14.94
CA THR A 65 -12.59 10.68 14.28
C THR A 65 -13.32 12.01 14.27
N THR A 66 -12.64 13.06 14.71
CA THR A 66 -13.15 14.43 14.57
C THR A 66 -12.95 14.89 13.13
N VAL A 67 -14.05 15.29 12.48
CA VAL A 67 -14.00 15.83 11.12
C VAL A 67 -13.55 17.30 11.19
N PRO A 68 -12.48 17.70 10.47
CA PRO A 68 -12.02 19.08 10.41
C PRO A 68 -13.11 20.04 9.91
N VAL A 69 -13.11 21.26 10.46
CA VAL A 69 -13.99 22.32 9.99
C VAL A 69 -13.71 22.60 8.51
N GLY A 70 -14.77 22.63 7.71
CA GLY A 70 -14.66 22.86 6.26
C GLY A 70 -14.33 21.63 5.42
N GLN A 71 -14.17 20.45 6.02
CA GLN A 71 -14.12 19.21 5.24
C GLN A 71 -15.48 18.93 4.61
N GLN A 72 -15.48 18.70 3.31
CA GLN A 72 -16.70 18.44 2.52
C GLN A 72 -16.59 17.08 1.83
N CYS A 73 -17.74 16.46 1.62
CA CYS A 73 -17.86 15.17 0.93
C CYS A 73 -18.77 15.29 -0.29
N ALA A 74 -18.55 14.41 -1.26
CA ALA A 74 -19.37 14.26 -2.46
C ALA A 74 -19.31 12.80 -2.95
N THR A 75 -20.15 12.49 -3.93
CA THR A 75 -20.14 11.20 -4.63
C THR A 75 -19.67 11.38 -6.06
N LEU A 76 -18.65 10.64 -6.43
CA LEU A 76 -18.17 10.51 -7.80
C LEU A 76 -18.73 9.22 -8.42
N ARG A 77 -19.58 9.34 -9.44
CA ARG A 77 -20.08 8.19 -10.17
C ARG A 77 -19.06 7.72 -11.22
N VAL A 78 -18.67 6.44 -11.17
CA VAL A 78 -17.68 5.85 -12.08
C VAL A 78 -18.22 4.58 -12.74
N PRO A 79 -17.79 4.22 -13.96
CA PRO A 79 -18.21 2.97 -14.59
C PRO A 79 -17.79 1.76 -13.77
N LEU A 80 -18.68 0.79 -13.60
CA LEU A 80 -18.37 -0.50 -13.01
C LEU A 80 -17.29 -1.24 -13.84
N ASP A 81 -17.48 -1.30 -15.17
CA ASP A 81 -16.48 -1.80 -16.12
C ASP A 81 -15.94 -0.65 -16.98
N ASN A 82 -14.65 -0.36 -16.85
CA ASN A 82 -14.00 0.71 -17.61
C ASN A 82 -13.93 0.46 -19.12
N ARG A 83 -14.21 -0.76 -19.59
CA ARG A 83 -14.33 -1.09 -21.03
C ARG A 83 -15.70 -0.76 -21.59
N ALA A 84 -16.70 -0.58 -20.72
CA ALA A 84 -18.06 -0.21 -21.05
C ALA A 84 -18.47 1.04 -20.25
N PRO A 85 -17.88 2.22 -20.57
CA PRO A 85 -18.02 3.42 -19.75
C PRO A 85 -19.46 3.97 -19.70
N GLY A 86 -20.31 3.64 -20.67
CA GLY A 86 -21.76 3.97 -20.68
C GLY A 86 -22.65 2.94 -19.99
N GLY A 87 -22.08 1.85 -19.42
CA GLY A 87 -22.81 0.80 -18.74
C GLY A 87 -23.14 1.12 -17.27
N ARG A 88 -23.28 0.06 -16.45
CA ARG A 88 -23.51 0.19 -15.01
C ARG A 88 -22.42 1.02 -14.35
N THR A 89 -22.81 1.79 -13.35
CA THR A 89 -21.90 2.63 -12.54
C THR A 89 -21.86 2.16 -11.09
N VAL A 90 -20.82 2.56 -10.39
CA VAL A 90 -20.69 2.49 -8.92
C VAL A 90 -20.36 3.87 -8.39
N ASP A 91 -20.70 4.10 -7.15
CA ASP A 91 -20.43 5.35 -6.44
C ASP A 91 -19.09 5.24 -5.70
N VAL A 92 -18.28 6.27 -5.80
CA VAL A 92 -17.02 6.47 -5.07
C VAL A 92 -17.18 7.70 -4.20
N ALA A 93 -17.10 7.52 -2.88
CA ALA A 93 -17.13 8.63 -1.95
C ALA A 93 -15.82 9.41 -2.06
N VAL A 94 -15.93 10.73 -2.18
CA VAL A 94 -14.81 11.64 -2.28
C VAL A 94 -14.92 12.73 -1.23
N THR A 95 -13.79 13.23 -0.77
CA THR A 95 -13.73 14.28 0.24
C THR A 95 -12.71 15.34 -0.13
N ARG A 96 -12.94 16.56 0.34
CA ARG A 96 -11.97 17.65 0.21
C ARG A 96 -11.88 18.50 1.47
N LEU A 97 -10.70 19.05 1.70
CA LEU A 97 -10.44 20.14 2.64
C LEU A 97 -9.71 21.24 1.86
N ARG A 98 -10.38 22.35 1.59
CA ARG A 98 -9.80 23.44 0.82
C ARG A 98 -8.67 24.11 1.57
N THR A 99 -7.73 24.70 0.83
CA THR A 99 -6.74 25.58 1.42
C THR A 99 -7.41 26.77 2.11
N ASP A 100 -6.86 27.19 3.22
CA ASP A 100 -7.16 28.45 3.91
C ASP A 100 -6.36 29.63 3.37
N ARG A 101 -5.46 29.40 2.40
CA ARG A 101 -4.58 30.37 1.76
C ARG A 101 -4.73 30.30 0.23
N PRO A 102 -5.86 30.77 -0.33
CA PRO A 102 -6.13 30.67 -1.78
C PRO A 102 -5.04 31.27 -2.66
N GLU A 103 -4.37 32.33 -2.19
CA GLU A 103 -3.27 33.01 -2.88
C GLU A 103 -2.01 32.14 -3.00
N ALA A 104 -1.81 31.21 -2.09
CA ALA A 104 -0.68 30.27 -2.09
C ALA A 104 -0.99 28.97 -2.87
N ARG A 105 -2.26 28.80 -3.30
CA ARG A 105 -2.73 27.56 -3.92
C ARG A 105 -1.98 27.26 -5.22
N ARG A 106 -1.37 26.08 -5.30
CA ARG A 106 -0.70 25.57 -6.51
C ARG A 106 -1.45 24.43 -7.20
N GLY A 107 -2.46 23.85 -6.58
CA GLY A 107 -3.25 22.75 -7.15
C GLY A 107 -3.90 21.88 -6.08
N THR A 108 -4.10 20.62 -6.43
CA THR A 108 -4.74 19.61 -5.56
C THR A 108 -3.74 18.53 -5.17
N LEU A 109 -3.69 18.22 -3.87
CA LEU A 109 -2.97 17.08 -3.31
C LEU A 109 -3.96 15.95 -3.01
N LEU A 110 -3.86 14.86 -3.77
CA LEU A 110 -4.60 13.63 -3.52
C LEU A 110 -3.90 12.81 -2.44
N VAL A 111 -4.64 12.52 -1.36
CA VAL A 111 -4.17 11.76 -0.20
C VAL A 111 -4.72 10.34 -0.29
N LEU A 112 -3.86 9.32 -0.32
CA LEU A 112 -4.27 7.92 -0.42
C LEU A 112 -3.98 7.15 0.86
N ALA A 113 -5.00 6.49 1.38
CA ALA A 113 -4.88 5.61 2.54
C ALA A 113 -4.21 4.28 2.17
N GLY A 114 -3.67 3.60 3.18
CA GLY A 114 -3.10 2.26 3.08
C GLY A 114 -4.13 1.13 3.13
N GLY A 115 -3.71 -0.05 3.50
CA GLY A 115 -4.52 -1.25 3.61
C GLY A 115 -4.00 -2.36 2.69
N PRO A 116 -4.74 -2.79 1.61
CA PRO A 116 -5.93 -2.18 0.98
C PRO A 116 -7.15 -2.18 1.90
N GLY A 117 -8.04 -1.21 1.67
CA GLY A 117 -9.29 -1.06 2.42
C GLY A 117 -9.35 0.14 3.37
N GLY A 118 -8.29 0.94 3.47
CA GLY A 118 -8.33 2.17 4.25
C GLY A 118 -9.20 3.24 3.63
N SER A 119 -10.03 3.91 4.46
CA SER A 119 -10.87 5.02 4.04
C SER A 119 -10.03 6.29 3.82
N GLY A 120 -10.15 6.85 2.62
CA GLY A 120 -9.55 8.14 2.28
C GLY A 120 -10.27 9.30 2.96
N VAL A 121 -11.57 9.21 3.15
CA VAL A 121 -12.38 10.19 3.88
C VAL A 121 -11.90 10.31 5.32
N GLN A 122 -11.74 9.17 6.00
CA GLN A 122 -11.20 9.13 7.37
C GLN A 122 -9.73 9.58 7.41
N ARG A 123 -8.90 9.15 6.45
CA ARG A 123 -7.49 9.56 6.38
C ARG A 123 -7.34 11.07 6.27
N LEU A 124 -8.16 11.72 5.44
CA LEU A 124 -8.14 13.17 5.31
C LEU A 124 -8.62 13.84 6.61
N ALA A 125 -9.64 13.31 7.28
CA ALA A 125 -10.07 13.82 8.58
C ALA A 125 -8.95 13.75 9.63
N GLN A 126 -8.18 12.68 9.66
CA GLN A 126 -7.09 12.49 10.63
C GLN A 126 -5.83 13.32 10.33
N LYS A 127 -5.53 13.57 9.06
CA LYS A 127 -4.25 14.16 8.62
C LYS A 127 -4.38 15.51 7.94
N GLY A 128 -5.59 15.95 7.60
CA GLY A 128 -5.83 17.12 6.77
C GLY A 128 -5.25 18.40 7.36
N GLU A 129 -5.46 18.67 8.65
CA GLU A 129 -4.91 19.86 9.30
C GLU A 129 -3.39 19.86 9.36
N ALA A 130 -2.79 18.71 9.70
CA ALA A 130 -1.34 18.58 9.71
C ALA A 130 -0.73 18.74 8.30
N LEU A 131 -1.39 18.20 7.27
CA LEU A 131 -0.98 18.36 5.87
C LEU A 131 -1.11 19.81 5.40
N ARG A 132 -2.22 20.48 5.74
CA ARG A 132 -2.43 21.89 5.40
C ARG A 132 -1.33 22.76 6.00
N ALA A 133 -1.03 22.56 7.27
CA ALA A 133 0.06 23.25 7.96
C ALA A 133 1.43 22.93 7.34
N ALA A 134 1.74 21.65 7.12
CA ALA A 134 3.03 21.20 6.59
C ALA A 134 3.27 21.61 5.13
N THR A 135 2.22 21.84 4.36
CA THR A 135 2.28 22.34 2.98
C THR A 135 2.01 23.85 2.87
N GLU A 136 1.97 24.56 4.00
CA GLU A 136 1.77 26.02 4.05
C GLU A 136 0.52 26.49 3.29
N GLY A 137 -0.53 25.67 3.24
CA GLY A 137 -1.75 25.98 2.49
C GLY A 137 -1.60 25.89 0.97
N ALA A 138 -0.52 25.32 0.44
CA ALA A 138 -0.27 25.26 -1.00
C ALA A 138 -1.27 24.37 -1.79
N TYR A 139 -2.10 23.60 -1.14
CA TYR A 139 -2.99 22.63 -1.81
C TYR A 139 -4.42 22.65 -1.28
N ASP A 140 -5.38 22.45 -2.18
CA ASP A 140 -6.61 21.80 -1.80
C ASP A 140 -6.31 20.32 -1.56
N LEU A 141 -6.66 19.81 -0.38
CA LEU A 141 -6.47 18.41 -0.03
C LEU A 141 -7.72 17.63 -0.44
N VAL A 142 -7.53 16.53 -1.14
CA VAL A 142 -8.62 15.68 -1.64
C VAL A 142 -8.30 14.22 -1.34
N SER A 143 -9.31 13.42 -1.08
CA SER A 143 -9.18 11.98 -0.98
C SER A 143 -10.41 11.27 -1.52
N LEU A 144 -10.32 9.95 -1.64
CA LEU A 144 -11.44 9.09 -2.01
C LEU A 144 -11.42 7.81 -1.18
N ASP A 145 -12.62 7.29 -0.92
CA ASP A 145 -12.77 5.91 -0.50
C ASP A 145 -12.73 5.03 -1.76
N PRO A 146 -11.77 4.11 -1.90
CA PRO A 146 -11.79 3.18 -3.03
C PRO A 146 -13.10 2.40 -3.12
N ARG A 147 -13.42 1.83 -4.27
CA ARG A 147 -14.57 0.92 -4.44
C ARG A 147 -14.58 -0.12 -3.33
N GLY A 148 -15.70 -0.31 -2.67
CA GLY A 148 -15.88 -1.21 -1.53
C GLY A 148 -15.60 -0.59 -0.17
N VAL A 149 -14.95 0.58 -0.10
CA VAL A 149 -14.53 1.22 1.16
C VAL A 149 -15.55 2.27 1.61
N GLY A 150 -15.76 2.35 2.92
CA GLY A 150 -16.44 3.46 3.58
C GLY A 150 -17.78 3.84 2.95
N GLY A 151 -17.86 5.06 2.43
CA GLY A 151 -19.04 5.61 1.77
C GLY A 151 -19.19 5.24 0.29
N SER A 152 -18.22 4.49 -0.31
CA SER A 152 -18.31 4.00 -1.68
C SER A 152 -19.22 2.78 -1.80
N THR A 153 -19.65 2.43 -3.02
CA THR A 153 -20.46 1.22 -3.27
C THR A 153 -19.77 -0.01 -2.69
N ARG A 154 -20.38 -0.60 -1.67
CA ARG A 154 -19.91 -1.80 -0.97
C ARG A 154 -20.50 -3.06 -1.59
N ALA A 155 -19.81 -4.18 -1.43
CA ALA A 155 -20.30 -5.50 -1.80
C ALA A 155 -19.57 -6.59 -1.01
N GLY A 156 -20.32 -7.56 -0.55
CA GLY A 156 -19.83 -8.74 0.15
C GLY A 156 -19.76 -9.98 -0.73
N CYS A 157 -19.39 -11.08 -0.14
CA CYS A 157 -19.29 -12.40 -0.77
C CYS A 157 -20.10 -13.48 -0.03
N GLY A 158 -20.83 -13.14 1.05
CA GLY A 158 -21.50 -14.12 1.89
C GLY A 158 -20.53 -15.00 2.66
N ILE A 159 -19.39 -14.46 3.07
CA ILE A 159 -18.35 -15.21 3.81
C ILE A 159 -18.87 -15.52 5.21
N PRO A 160 -18.85 -16.79 5.67
CA PRO A 160 -19.27 -17.14 7.03
C PRO A 160 -18.49 -16.35 8.09
N GLY A 161 -19.17 -15.94 9.18
CA GLY A 161 -18.55 -15.16 10.26
C GLY A 161 -17.29 -15.81 10.83
N ALA A 162 -17.31 -17.15 11.00
CA ALA A 162 -16.17 -17.93 11.50
C ALA A 162 -14.93 -17.88 10.57
N ASP A 163 -15.11 -17.56 9.30
CA ASP A 163 -14.01 -17.52 8.32
C ASP A 163 -13.49 -16.10 8.08
N ARG A 164 -14.23 -15.05 8.47
CA ARG A 164 -13.93 -13.66 8.07
C ARG A 164 -12.62 -13.10 8.62
N HIS A 165 -12.23 -13.43 9.83
CA HIS A 165 -10.97 -12.98 10.43
C HIS A 165 -9.72 -13.56 9.75
N LEU A 166 -9.88 -14.67 8.99
CA LEU A 166 -8.80 -15.35 8.28
C LEU A 166 -8.66 -14.94 6.82
N VAL A 167 -9.62 -14.15 6.28
CA VAL A 167 -9.56 -13.68 4.89
C VAL A 167 -8.78 -12.39 4.73
N THR A 168 -8.36 -11.79 5.82
CA THR A 168 -7.37 -10.70 5.77
C THR A 168 -6.01 -11.26 5.34
N LEU A 169 -5.05 -10.38 5.09
CA LEU A 169 -3.67 -10.77 4.79
C LEU A 169 -2.95 -11.51 5.93
N ARG A 170 -3.66 -11.97 6.97
CA ARG A 170 -3.08 -12.48 8.21
C ARG A 170 -3.72 -13.80 8.62
N SER A 171 -3.56 -14.78 7.76
CA SER A 171 -3.99 -16.17 8.03
C SER A 171 -2.92 -16.90 8.83
N TRP A 172 -3.07 -16.97 10.15
CA TRP A 172 -2.13 -17.65 11.03
C TRP A 172 -2.26 -19.17 10.92
N PRO A 173 -1.13 -19.91 10.76
CA PRO A 173 -1.15 -21.37 10.87
C PRO A 173 -1.62 -21.84 12.23
N ALA A 174 -2.00 -23.11 12.33
CA ALA A 174 -2.24 -23.75 13.63
C ALA A 174 -0.96 -23.75 14.49
N PRO A 175 -1.06 -23.90 15.82
CA PRO A 175 0.10 -23.88 16.72
C PRO A 175 1.20 -24.87 16.36
N ASP A 176 0.85 -26.05 15.85
CA ASP A 176 1.79 -27.06 15.34
C ASP A 176 2.39 -26.73 13.96
N GLY A 177 1.93 -25.67 13.32
CA GLY A 177 2.32 -25.27 11.97
C GLY A 177 1.47 -25.88 10.86
N SER A 178 0.45 -26.67 11.19
CA SER A 178 -0.49 -27.20 10.21
C SER A 178 -1.29 -26.07 9.55
N ILE A 179 -1.53 -26.22 8.23
CA ILE A 179 -2.34 -25.30 7.42
C ILE A 179 -3.61 -25.96 6.88
N THR A 180 -3.96 -27.14 7.34
CA THR A 180 -5.10 -27.91 6.82
C THR A 180 -6.40 -27.13 6.92
N GLU A 181 -6.69 -26.57 8.11
CA GLU A 181 -7.89 -25.76 8.32
C GLU A 181 -7.80 -24.41 7.57
N ASN A 182 -6.61 -23.80 7.50
CA ASN A 182 -6.41 -22.59 6.69
C ASN A 182 -6.73 -22.84 5.21
N ALA A 183 -6.31 -23.99 4.67
CA ALA A 183 -6.60 -24.37 3.28
C ALA A 183 -8.11 -24.61 3.06
N ALA A 184 -8.77 -25.29 3.98
CA ALA A 184 -10.21 -25.51 3.92
C ALA A 184 -11.00 -24.19 3.95
N ARG A 185 -10.67 -23.27 4.86
CA ARG A 185 -11.28 -21.95 4.98
C ARG A 185 -10.99 -21.06 3.76
N ALA A 186 -9.74 -21.05 3.31
CA ALA A 186 -9.34 -20.33 2.11
C ALA A 186 -10.13 -20.78 0.87
N ARG A 187 -10.35 -22.08 0.72
CA ARG A 187 -11.19 -22.67 -0.33
C ARG A 187 -12.65 -22.20 -0.20
N ARG A 188 -13.28 -22.36 0.98
CA ARG A 188 -14.67 -21.93 1.19
C ARG A 188 -14.86 -20.44 0.91
N THR A 189 -13.90 -19.61 1.29
CA THR A 189 -13.93 -18.17 1.04
C THR A 189 -13.85 -17.85 -0.46
N ALA A 190 -12.94 -18.50 -1.19
CA ALA A 190 -12.84 -18.33 -2.64
C ALA A 190 -14.10 -18.80 -3.38
N GLU A 191 -14.71 -19.91 -2.93
CA GLU A 191 -15.97 -20.43 -3.46
C GLU A 191 -17.14 -19.49 -3.16
N ALA A 192 -17.23 -18.92 -1.95
CA ALA A 192 -18.23 -17.90 -1.61
C ALA A 192 -18.11 -16.67 -2.54
N ARG A 193 -16.89 -16.18 -2.76
CA ARG A 193 -16.67 -15.09 -3.73
C ARG A 193 -17.06 -15.47 -5.16
N ALA A 194 -16.74 -16.68 -5.60
CA ALA A 194 -17.08 -17.12 -6.96
C ALA A 194 -18.59 -17.16 -7.16
N ARG A 195 -19.35 -17.61 -6.16
CA ARG A 195 -20.80 -17.73 -6.16
C ARG A 195 -21.50 -16.37 -5.99
N ASP A 196 -21.11 -15.60 -4.98
CA ASP A 196 -21.89 -14.45 -4.48
C ASP A 196 -21.23 -13.09 -4.72
N GLY A 197 -19.92 -13.04 -5.03
CA GLY A 197 -19.14 -11.79 -5.11
C GLY A 197 -19.56 -10.82 -6.22
N GLY A 198 -20.26 -11.30 -7.23
CA GLY A 198 -20.82 -10.47 -8.29
C GLY A 198 -19.81 -9.56 -9.03
N PRO A 199 -20.30 -8.70 -9.94
CA PRO A 199 -19.42 -7.86 -10.75
C PRO A 199 -18.77 -6.71 -9.96
N VAL A 200 -19.36 -6.28 -8.82
CA VAL A 200 -18.80 -5.21 -7.99
C VAL A 200 -17.51 -5.69 -7.32
N VAL A 201 -17.52 -6.84 -6.63
CA VAL A 201 -16.32 -7.43 -6.00
C VAL A 201 -15.24 -7.74 -7.04
N ARG A 202 -15.63 -8.19 -8.25
CA ARG A 202 -14.69 -8.41 -9.36
C ARG A 202 -14.03 -7.11 -9.85
N SER A 203 -14.64 -5.95 -9.60
CA SER A 203 -14.09 -4.65 -9.99
C SER A 203 -13.08 -4.09 -8.98
N PHE A 204 -12.94 -4.69 -7.79
CA PHE A 204 -11.98 -4.25 -6.78
C PHE A 204 -10.56 -4.61 -7.23
N SER A 205 -9.76 -3.61 -7.59
CA SER A 205 -8.37 -3.77 -8.01
C SER A 205 -7.64 -2.45 -7.98
N THR A 206 -6.32 -2.50 -7.80
CA THR A 206 -5.47 -1.31 -7.83
C THR A 206 -5.58 -0.55 -9.16
N ARG A 207 -5.69 -1.27 -10.26
CA ARG A 207 -5.81 -0.64 -11.58
C ARG A 207 -7.13 0.13 -11.76
N ASN A 208 -8.23 -0.38 -11.23
CA ASN A 208 -9.49 0.35 -11.25
C ASN A 208 -9.46 1.54 -10.29
N GLN A 209 -8.80 1.42 -9.13
CA GLN A 209 -8.58 2.56 -8.25
C GLN A 209 -7.79 3.67 -8.96
N ALA A 210 -6.72 3.35 -9.69
CA ALA A 210 -5.95 4.32 -10.47
C ALA A 210 -6.81 5.04 -11.51
N ARG A 211 -7.73 4.34 -12.17
CA ARG A 211 -8.67 4.92 -13.12
C ARG A 211 -9.70 5.83 -12.44
N ASP A 212 -10.17 5.45 -11.26
CA ASP A 212 -11.10 6.28 -10.47
C ASP A 212 -10.42 7.56 -9.99
N MET A 213 -9.13 7.49 -9.61
CA MET A 213 -8.31 8.67 -9.31
C MET A 213 -8.23 9.63 -10.50
N ASP A 214 -8.08 9.12 -11.72
CA ASP A 214 -8.05 9.97 -12.91
C ASP A 214 -9.41 10.60 -13.22
N ARG A 215 -10.51 9.87 -12.96
CA ARG A 215 -11.85 10.44 -13.08
C ARG A 215 -12.10 11.53 -12.05
N LEU A 216 -11.62 11.33 -10.80
CA LEU A 216 -11.67 12.35 -9.78
C LEU A 216 -10.89 13.60 -10.21
N ARG A 217 -9.66 13.43 -10.72
CA ARG A 217 -8.87 14.55 -11.29
C ARG A 217 -9.68 15.33 -12.33
N ALA A 218 -10.30 14.64 -13.28
CA ALA A 218 -11.11 15.25 -14.33
C ALA A 218 -12.35 15.96 -13.77
N ALA A 219 -13.04 15.38 -12.80
CA ALA A 219 -14.21 15.96 -12.14
C ALA A 219 -13.87 17.21 -11.30
N LEU A 220 -12.62 17.30 -10.80
CA LEU A 220 -12.09 18.49 -10.14
C LEU A 220 -11.64 19.58 -11.12
N GLY A 221 -11.62 19.31 -12.44
CA GLY A 221 -11.09 20.23 -13.45
C GLY A 221 -9.56 20.37 -13.43
N GLU A 222 -8.85 19.48 -12.73
CA GLU A 222 -7.40 19.57 -12.59
C GLU A 222 -6.69 18.93 -13.78
N ARG A 223 -5.67 19.62 -14.30
CA ARG A 223 -4.81 19.06 -15.35
C ARG A 223 -3.89 17.98 -14.79
N LYS A 224 -3.34 18.19 -13.59
CA LYS A 224 -2.45 17.29 -12.87
C LYS A 224 -2.84 17.24 -11.39
N LEU A 225 -2.54 16.15 -10.72
CA LEU A 225 -2.60 16.02 -9.26
C LEU A 225 -1.18 15.89 -8.69
N SER A 226 -0.93 16.52 -7.55
CA SER A 226 0.08 16.02 -6.62
C SER A 226 -0.54 14.86 -5.84
N VAL A 227 0.26 13.86 -5.47
CA VAL A 227 -0.24 12.66 -4.79
C VAL A 227 0.68 12.31 -3.62
N TRP A 228 0.10 12.05 -2.46
CA TRP A 228 0.76 11.38 -1.34
C TRP A 228 0.06 10.05 -1.07
N GLY A 229 0.77 8.95 -1.28
CA GLY A 229 0.30 7.61 -0.98
C GLY A 229 1.08 6.99 0.16
N HIS A 230 0.36 6.43 1.13
CA HIS A 230 0.90 5.74 2.29
C HIS A 230 0.65 4.23 2.20
N SER A 231 1.68 3.39 2.46
CA SER A 231 1.52 1.93 2.50
C SER A 231 1.00 1.39 1.15
N TYR A 232 -0.07 0.58 1.13
CA TYR A 232 -0.74 0.17 -0.11
C TYR A 232 -1.09 1.37 -1.00
N GLY A 233 -1.49 2.52 -0.42
CA GLY A 233 -1.77 3.74 -1.17
C GLY A 233 -0.55 4.26 -1.95
N SER A 234 0.68 3.97 -1.50
CA SER A 234 1.89 4.31 -2.25
C SER A 234 2.04 3.47 -3.52
N TYR A 235 1.68 2.18 -3.47
CA TYR A 235 1.63 1.32 -4.65
C TYR A 235 0.54 1.77 -5.62
N ALA A 236 -0.67 2.08 -5.14
CA ALA A 236 -1.75 2.60 -5.97
C ALA A 236 -1.37 3.93 -6.64
N ALA A 237 -0.65 4.81 -5.92
CA ALA A 237 -0.11 6.06 -6.45
C ALA A 237 0.96 5.82 -7.54
N ALA A 238 1.85 4.84 -7.34
CA ALA A 238 2.85 4.45 -8.32
C ALA A 238 2.19 3.89 -9.61
N VAL A 239 1.15 3.05 -9.46
CA VAL A 239 0.35 2.53 -10.59
C VAL A 239 -0.32 3.68 -11.34
N TYR A 240 -0.94 4.63 -10.63
CA TYR A 240 -1.54 5.81 -11.24
C TYR A 240 -0.52 6.63 -12.04
N ALA A 241 0.64 6.91 -11.45
CA ALA A 241 1.70 7.68 -12.10
C ALA A 241 2.34 6.94 -13.28
N GLN A 242 2.29 5.60 -13.31
CA GLN A 242 2.76 4.80 -14.43
C GLN A 242 1.75 4.77 -15.58
N GLU A 243 0.45 4.64 -15.27
CA GLU A 243 -0.62 4.62 -16.29
C GLU A 243 -0.96 6.03 -16.82
N HIS A 244 -0.66 7.10 -16.05
CA HIS A 244 -0.99 8.48 -16.36
C HIS A 244 0.18 9.45 -16.06
N PRO A 245 1.37 9.27 -16.66
CA PRO A 245 2.58 10.03 -16.31
C PRO A 245 2.42 11.55 -16.48
N ASP A 246 1.64 12.00 -17.48
CA ASP A 246 1.40 13.42 -17.76
C ASP A 246 0.36 14.07 -16.83
N ARG A 247 -0.29 13.29 -15.95
CA ARG A 247 -1.35 13.75 -15.04
C ARG A 247 -0.91 13.86 -13.59
N VAL A 248 0.37 13.60 -13.31
CA VAL A 248 0.96 13.73 -11.97
C VAL A 248 1.96 14.89 -11.96
N ASP A 249 1.79 15.79 -10.99
CA ASP A 249 2.76 16.89 -10.74
C ASP A 249 3.86 16.40 -9.80
N ARG A 250 3.54 16.07 -8.57
CA ARG A 250 4.45 15.59 -7.53
C ARG A 250 3.91 14.31 -6.92
N LEU A 251 4.78 13.33 -6.75
CA LEU A 251 4.42 12.03 -6.19
C LEU A 251 5.26 11.73 -4.96
N VAL A 252 4.60 11.54 -3.82
CA VAL A 252 5.22 11.08 -2.59
C VAL A 252 4.78 9.64 -2.33
N LEU A 253 5.76 8.72 -2.23
CA LEU A 253 5.56 7.32 -1.86
C LEU A 253 6.10 7.10 -0.44
N ASP A 254 5.20 6.93 0.51
CA ASP A 254 5.50 6.76 1.92
C ASP A 254 5.32 5.30 2.34
N SER A 255 6.37 4.68 2.87
CA SER A 255 6.35 3.30 3.35
C SER A 255 5.85 2.34 2.28
N THR A 256 6.62 2.22 1.20
CA THR A 256 6.19 1.52 -0.01
C THR A 256 6.63 0.05 -0.06
N GLY A 257 5.82 -0.79 -0.68
CA GLY A 257 6.10 -2.22 -0.88
C GLY A 257 6.93 -2.54 -2.14
N ASP A 258 7.21 -3.83 -2.31
CA ASP A 258 7.86 -4.40 -3.50
C ASP A 258 6.96 -4.23 -4.73
N PRO A 259 7.41 -3.60 -5.83
CA PRO A 259 6.59 -3.37 -7.02
C PRO A 259 6.61 -4.50 -8.04
N ASP A 260 7.25 -5.64 -7.73
CA ASP A 260 7.37 -6.77 -8.65
C ASP A 260 5.98 -7.20 -9.14
N PRO A 261 5.66 -7.04 -10.43
CA PRO A 261 4.31 -7.28 -10.94
C PRO A 261 3.89 -8.76 -10.89
N GLU A 262 4.83 -9.70 -10.75
CA GLU A 262 4.52 -11.12 -10.62
C GLU A 262 4.22 -11.52 -9.17
N ARG A 263 4.56 -10.65 -8.22
CA ARG A 263 4.52 -10.94 -6.79
C ARG A 263 3.82 -9.88 -5.94
N VAL A 264 3.21 -8.88 -6.55
CA VAL A 264 2.49 -7.84 -5.80
C VAL A 264 1.53 -8.46 -4.78
N ALA A 265 1.45 -7.93 -3.59
CA ALA A 265 0.78 -8.44 -2.42
C ALA A 265 1.34 -9.78 -1.88
N TYR A 266 1.57 -10.79 -2.71
CA TYR A 266 2.24 -12.02 -2.29
C TYR A 266 3.68 -11.76 -1.80
N GLY A 267 4.43 -10.94 -2.54
CA GLY A 267 5.78 -10.51 -2.14
C GLY A 267 5.79 -9.64 -0.88
N TRP A 268 4.74 -8.84 -0.67
CA TRP A 268 4.59 -8.05 0.55
C TRP A 268 4.45 -8.95 1.77
N MET A 269 3.62 -10.00 1.68
CA MET A 269 3.49 -10.99 2.77
C MET A 269 4.84 -11.63 3.11
N ALA A 270 5.61 -12.04 2.11
CA ALA A 270 6.93 -12.65 2.32
C ALA A 270 7.93 -11.73 3.04
N ASN A 271 7.73 -10.42 2.99
CA ASN A 271 8.59 -9.44 3.66
C ASN A 271 8.23 -9.21 5.14
N LEU A 272 7.06 -9.68 5.62
CA LEU A 272 6.61 -9.44 7.01
C LEU A 272 7.55 -10.08 8.04
N GLY A 273 8.00 -11.31 7.82
CA GLY A 273 8.91 -12.00 8.75
C GLY A 273 10.19 -11.20 9.01
N PRO A 274 10.99 -10.85 7.98
CA PRO A 274 12.16 -9.98 8.15
C PRO A 274 11.83 -8.62 8.72
N GLY A 275 10.68 -8.02 8.36
CA GLY A 275 10.26 -6.72 8.87
C GLY A 275 10.00 -6.72 10.37
N VAL A 276 9.28 -7.71 10.86
CA VAL A 276 9.03 -7.90 12.30
C VAL A 276 10.34 -8.16 13.06
N ALA A 277 11.21 -9.03 12.53
CA ALA A 277 12.50 -9.32 13.17
C ALA A 277 13.41 -8.09 13.27
N LEU A 278 13.39 -7.18 12.27
CA LEU A 278 14.15 -5.94 12.31
C LEU A 278 13.56 -4.91 13.28
N ARG A 279 12.24 -4.91 13.48
CA ARG A 279 11.57 -3.91 14.32
C ARG A 279 11.40 -4.33 15.77
N PHE A 280 11.29 -5.62 16.06
CA PHE A 280 11.07 -6.13 17.41
C PHE A 280 12.10 -5.65 18.43
N PRO A 281 13.41 -5.53 18.13
CA PRO A 281 14.40 -5.00 19.08
C PRO A 281 14.06 -3.61 19.62
N ASP A 282 13.38 -2.74 18.84
CA ASP A 282 12.97 -1.43 19.33
C ASP A 282 11.90 -1.56 20.43
N PHE A 283 10.94 -2.48 20.26
CA PHE A 283 9.97 -2.81 21.32
C PHE A 283 10.64 -3.47 22.53
N ALA A 284 11.58 -4.38 22.31
CA ALA A 284 12.29 -5.06 23.38
C ALA A 284 13.09 -4.08 24.24
N ALA A 285 13.81 -3.14 23.61
CA ALA A 285 14.53 -2.08 24.32
C ALA A 285 13.57 -1.19 25.12
N TRP A 286 12.45 -0.77 24.53
CA TRP A 286 11.43 0.02 25.21
C TRP A 286 10.81 -0.74 26.40
N ALA A 287 10.51 -2.02 26.25
CA ALA A 287 9.85 -2.86 27.26
C ALA A 287 10.79 -3.26 28.41
N ALA A 288 12.09 -3.18 28.22
CA ALA A 288 13.10 -3.42 29.27
C ALA A 288 13.56 -2.14 29.96
N ASP A 289 13.22 -0.96 29.44
CA ASP A 289 13.64 0.33 30.01
C ASP A 289 13.15 0.47 31.47
N PRO A 290 14.05 0.76 32.43
CA PRO A 290 13.68 0.99 33.83
C PRO A 290 12.60 2.05 34.03
N ALA A 291 12.49 3.04 33.15
CA ALA A 291 11.43 4.05 33.20
C ALA A 291 10.03 3.46 33.08
N ARG A 292 9.88 2.25 32.50
CA ARG A 292 8.58 1.57 32.38
C ARG A 292 8.14 0.89 33.68
N GLU A 293 9.01 0.75 34.68
CA GLU A 293 8.69 0.13 35.98
C GLU A 293 7.58 0.88 36.71
N ALA A 294 7.68 2.19 36.80
CA ALA A 294 6.68 3.03 37.47
C ALA A 294 5.30 2.99 36.80
N GLU A 295 5.24 2.66 35.51
CA GLU A 295 4.01 2.50 34.75
C GLU A 295 3.45 1.06 34.82
N GLY A 296 4.17 0.13 35.45
CA GLY A 296 3.84 -1.31 35.47
C GLY A 296 3.99 -1.99 34.09
N LEU A 297 4.74 -1.38 33.17
CA LEU A 297 4.86 -1.79 31.76
C LEU A 297 6.20 -2.46 31.43
N ARG A 298 7.15 -2.48 32.37
CA ARG A 298 8.43 -3.15 32.17
C ARG A 298 8.24 -4.66 32.14
N LEU A 299 8.56 -5.30 31.01
CA LEU A 299 8.34 -6.74 30.82
C LEU A 299 9.52 -7.59 31.29
N ALA A 300 10.75 -7.10 31.17
CA ALA A 300 11.97 -7.81 31.53
C ALA A 300 13.05 -6.83 32.01
N ARG A 301 14.13 -7.37 32.63
CA ARG A 301 15.27 -6.53 33.05
C ARG A 301 16.17 -6.16 31.88
N HIS A 302 16.32 -7.06 30.91
CA HIS A 302 17.16 -6.89 29.74
C HIS A 302 16.35 -7.05 28.45
N ALA A 303 16.72 -6.34 27.39
CA ALA A 303 15.99 -6.37 26.12
C ALA A 303 16.01 -7.78 25.47
N GLU A 304 17.10 -8.52 25.63
CA GLU A 304 17.25 -9.88 25.13
C GLU A 304 16.28 -10.89 25.76
N ASP A 305 15.75 -10.61 26.93
CA ASP A 305 14.80 -11.47 27.62
C ASP A 305 13.35 -11.30 27.11
N VAL A 306 13.06 -10.21 26.39
CA VAL A 306 11.69 -9.88 25.97
C VAL A 306 11.18 -10.82 24.86
N GLU A 307 12.02 -11.22 23.89
CA GLU A 307 11.61 -12.14 22.84
C GLU A 307 11.33 -13.55 23.40
N PRO A 308 12.20 -14.18 24.21
CA PRO A 308 11.90 -15.46 24.86
C PRO A 308 10.62 -15.41 25.71
N LEU A 309 10.42 -14.33 26.49
CA LEU A 309 9.20 -14.14 27.27
C LEU A 309 7.96 -14.10 26.38
N PHE A 310 8.00 -13.34 25.30
CA PHE A 310 6.89 -13.23 24.34
C PHE A 310 6.57 -14.58 23.68
N LEU A 311 7.58 -15.30 23.23
CA LEU A 311 7.42 -16.61 22.56
C LEU A 311 6.85 -17.64 23.52
N ALA A 312 7.35 -17.71 24.77
CA ALA A 312 6.84 -18.62 25.79
C ALA A 312 5.38 -18.30 26.16
N LEU A 313 5.01 -17.01 26.26
CA LEU A 313 3.63 -16.61 26.50
C LEU A 313 2.72 -16.99 25.33
N ALA A 314 3.16 -16.74 24.09
CA ALA A 314 2.40 -17.09 22.89
C ALA A 314 2.16 -18.62 22.81
N GLU A 315 3.18 -19.44 23.11
CA GLU A 315 3.07 -20.88 23.17
C GLU A 315 2.13 -21.37 24.28
N LYS A 316 2.17 -20.72 25.47
CA LYS A 316 1.21 -21.00 26.54
C LYS A 316 -0.23 -20.74 26.09
N LEU A 317 -0.47 -19.58 25.46
CA LEU A 317 -1.79 -19.19 24.94
C LEU A 317 -2.25 -20.04 23.74
N ASP A 318 -1.34 -20.66 23.00
CA ASP A 318 -1.67 -21.63 21.96
C ASP A 318 -2.24 -22.93 22.56
N ARG A 319 -1.78 -23.36 23.75
CA ARG A 319 -2.25 -24.56 24.45
C ARG A 319 -3.46 -24.27 25.32
N ASP A 320 -3.48 -23.13 25.98
CA ASP A 320 -4.50 -22.72 26.95
C ASP A 320 -4.88 -21.26 26.72
N PRO A 321 -5.84 -20.99 25.80
CA PRO A 321 -6.31 -19.65 25.50
C PRO A 321 -6.92 -18.99 26.75
N LYS A 322 -6.57 -17.73 26.99
CA LYS A 322 -7.02 -16.97 28.15
C LYS A 322 -8.30 -16.19 27.87
N GLU A 323 -9.28 -16.27 28.79
CA GLU A 323 -10.47 -15.41 28.71
C GLU A 323 -10.08 -13.94 28.66
N SER A 324 -10.73 -13.19 27.78
CA SER A 324 -10.53 -11.75 27.61
C SER A 324 -11.71 -10.95 28.17
N GLU A 325 -11.60 -9.62 28.18
CA GLU A 325 -12.73 -8.74 28.48
C GLU A 325 -13.84 -8.83 27.43
N THR A 326 -13.52 -9.29 26.21
CA THR A 326 -14.51 -9.47 25.12
C THR A 326 -15.16 -10.84 25.25
N PRO A 327 -16.46 -10.93 25.59
CA PRO A 327 -17.13 -12.20 25.77
C PRO A 327 -17.04 -13.11 24.53
N GLY A 328 -16.66 -14.36 24.73
CA GLY A 328 -16.56 -15.36 23.66
C GLY A 328 -15.36 -15.19 22.72
N VAL A 329 -14.44 -14.25 22.99
CA VAL A 329 -13.23 -14.04 22.20
C VAL A 329 -11.99 -14.20 23.10
N PRO A 330 -11.51 -15.44 23.35
CA PRO A 330 -10.32 -15.64 24.16
C PRO A 330 -9.06 -15.14 23.48
N LEU A 331 -8.09 -14.68 24.27
CA LEU A 331 -6.76 -14.36 23.77
C LEU A 331 -5.99 -15.67 23.51
N THR A 332 -5.67 -15.92 22.24
CA THR A 332 -4.82 -17.04 21.79
C THR A 332 -3.41 -16.56 21.49
N GLY A 333 -2.46 -17.49 21.33
CA GLY A 333 -1.11 -17.13 20.88
C GLY A 333 -1.09 -16.40 19.53
N ASN A 334 -1.98 -16.78 18.62
CA ASN A 334 -2.11 -16.09 17.32
C ASN A 334 -2.70 -14.67 17.46
N HIS A 335 -3.64 -14.44 18.40
CA HIS A 335 -4.09 -13.09 18.72
C HIS A 335 -2.96 -12.23 19.30
N LEU A 336 -2.13 -12.80 20.18
CA LEU A 336 -0.98 -12.10 20.75
C LEU A 336 0.05 -11.72 19.67
N ARG A 337 0.38 -12.65 18.75
CA ARG A 337 1.27 -12.39 17.61
C ARG A 337 0.68 -11.31 16.68
N GLN A 338 -0.63 -11.32 16.48
CA GLN A 338 -1.32 -10.33 15.67
C GLN A 338 -1.27 -8.94 16.32
N ALA A 339 -1.47 -8.86 17.64
CA ALA A 339 -1.34 -7.63 18.41
C ALA A 339 0.09 -7.07 18.34
N LEU A 340 1.10 -7.93 18.47
CA LEU A 340 2.51 -7.55 18.27
C LEU A 340 2.70 -6.91 16.88
N HIS A 341 2.28 -7.60 15.83
CA HIS A 341 2.47 -7.12 14.47
C HIS A 341 1.81 -5.74 14.23
N GLY A 342 0.60 -5.53 14.78
CA GLY A 342 -0.08 -4.23 14.74
C GLY A 342 0.69 -3.14 15.51
N SER A 343 1.15 -3.47 16.72
CA SER A 343 1.83 -2.53 17.61
C SER A 343 3.21 -2.10 17.11
N LEU A 344 3.89 -2.94 16.35
CA LEU A 344 5.20 -2.58 15.77
C LEU A 344 5.14 -1.45 14.74
N ASN A 345 3.96 -1.07 14.27
CA ASN A 345 3.79 0.03 13.33
C ASN A 345 4.11 1.41 13.95
N SER A 346 4.00 1.57 15.27
CA SER A 346 4.32 2.83 15.95
C SER A 346 4.73 2.60 17.40
N ASP A 347 5.73 3.37 17.87
CA ASP A 347 6.16 3.38 19.28
C ASP A 347 5.01 3.74 20.23
N THR A 348 4.05 4.54 19.75
CA THR A 348 2.88 4.93 20.56
C THR A 348 1.94 3.77 20.90
N ALA A 349 2.08 2.64 20.20
CA ALA A 349 1.30 1.43 20.48
C ALA A 349 2.00 0.46 21.46
N PHE A 350 3.28 0.69 21.78
CA PHE A 350 4.04 -0.18 22.70
C PHE A 350 3.45 -0.29 24.10
N PRO A 351 2.94 0.80 24.73
CA PRO A 351 2.28 0.70 26.03
C PRO A 351 1.06 -0.23 26.02
N GLN A 352 0.26 -0.20 24.96
CA GLN A 352 -0.92 -1.07 24.85
C GLN A 352 -0.52 -2.55 24.71
N LEU A 353 0.50 -2.84 23.90
CA LEU A 353 1.03 -4.20 23.79
C LEU A 353 1.60 -4.71 25.11
N ALA A 354 2.35 -3.88 25.84
CA ALA A 354 2.90 -4.26 27.14
C ALA A 354 1.79 -4.54 28.17
N ARG A 355 0.71 -3.75 28.21
CA ARG A 355 -0.47 -4.01 29.04
C ARG A 355 -1.13 -5.35 28.69
N LEU A 356 -1.30 -5.62 27.40
CA LEU A 356 -1.87 -6.89 26.93
C LEU A 356 -1.02 -8.08 27.41
N ILE A 357 0.31 -7.99 27.27
CA ILE A 357 1.24 -9.03 27.73
C ILE A 357 1.16 -9.20 29.24
N ARG A 358 1.20 -8.13 30.02
CA ARG A 358 1.10 -8.16 31.48
C ARG A 358 -0.20 -8.79 31.95
N SER A 359 -1.33 -8.35 31.40
CA SER A 359 -2.64 -8.94 31.73
C SER A 359 -2.75 -10.40 31.33
N ALA A 360 -2.09 -10.81 30.24
CA ALA A 360 -2.04 -12.21 29.83
C ALA A 360 -1.16 -13.08 30.75
N GLN A 361 -0.14 -12.51 31.38
CA GLN A 361 0.74 -13.19 32.35
C GLN A 361 0.10 -13.33 33.74
N ASP A 362 -0.73 -12.38 34.14
CA ASP A 362 -1.42 -12.39 35.42
C ASP A 362 -2.48 -13.53 35.44
N PRO A 363 -2.43 -14.49 36.41
CA PRO A 363 -3.41 -15.56 36.48
C PRO A 363 -4.86 -15.06 36.51
N GLU A 364 -5.14 -14.01 37.26
CA GLU A 364 -6.48 -13.41 37.40
C GLU A 364 -6.79 -12.33 36.33
N GLY A 365 -5.81 -11.96 35.52
CA GLY A 365 -5.96 -10.93 34.52
C GLY A 365 -6.92 -11.32 33.41
N ARG A 366 -7.74 -10.38 32.95
CA ARG A 366 -8.58 -10.49 31.73
C ARG A 366 -8.07 -9.51 30.69
N PRO A 367 -7.33 -9.96 29.66
CA PRO A 367 -6.74 -9.06 28.67
C PRO A 367 -7.80 -8.30 27.88
N ALA A 368 -7.63 -6.97 27.75
CA ALA A 368 -8.43 -6.16 26.84
C ALA A 368 -7.97 -6.42 25.40
N MET A 369 -8.85 -6.99 24.58
CA MET A 369 -8.54 -7.27 23.17
C MET A 369 -8.45 -5.95 22.37
N PRO A 370 -7.42 -5.78 21.52
CA PRO A 370 -7.44 -4.72 20.52
C PRO A 370 -8.75 -4.78 19.70
N PRO A 371 -9.38 -3.65 19.38
CA PRO A 371 -10.69 -3.63 18.71
C PRO A 371 -10.73 -4.46 17.42
N GLU A 372 -9.64 -4.47 16.66
CA GLU A 372 -9.51 -5.23 15.43
C GLU A 372 -9.42 -6.76 15.64
N LEU A 373 -9.22 -7.20 16.88
CA LEU A 373 -9.16 -8.62 17.26
C LEU A 373 -10.39 -9.06 18.07
N ALA A 374 -11.25 -8.12 18.44
CA ALA A 374 -12.40 -8.35 19.30
C ALA A 374 -13.60 -9.00 18.59
N GLY A 375 -13.53 -9.23 17.27
CA GLY A 375 -14.62 -9.86 16.52
C GLY A 375 -14.30 -10.09 15.05
N ALA A 376 -15.26 -10.69 14.35
CA ALA A 376 -15.16 -10.92 12.91
C ALA A 376 -15.37 -9.63 12.14
N LEU A 377 -14.61 -9.43 11.06
CA LEU A 377 -14.81 -8.31 10.14
C LEU A 377 -16.22 -8.36 9.52
N PRO A 378 -16.83 -7.22 9.16
CA PRO A 378 -17.96 -7.18 8.24
C PRO A 378 -17.66 -7.94 6.94
N ASP A 379 -18.67 -8.56 6.34
CA ASP A 379 -18.48 -9.38 5.12
C ASP A 379 -17.88 -8.55 3.98
N GLU A 380 -18.35 -7.32 3.81
CA GLU A 380 -17.87 -6.41 2.76
C GLU A 380 -16.40 -6.02 2.95
N ASP A 381 -15.94 -5.82 4.20
CA ASP A 381 -14.56 -5.45 4.48
C ASP A 381 -13.61 -6.63 4.26
N ALA A 382 -14.03 -7.83 4.64
CA ALA A 382 -13.30 -9.06 4.35
C ALA A 382 -13.22 -9.33 2.83
N ALA A 383 -14.35 -9.20 2.12
CA ALA A 383 -14.44 -9.37 0.68
C ALA A 383 -13.56 -8.36 -0.08
N LEU A 384 -13.57 -7.09 0.35
CA LEU A 384 -12.78 -6.03 -0.25
C LEU A 384 -11.28 -6.31 -0.17
N THR A 385 -10.75 -6.49 1.05
CA THR A 385 -9.31 -6.69 1.26
C THR A 385 -8.80 -7.87 0.46
N MET A 386 -9.52 -8.98 0.51
CA MET A 386 -9.21 -10.19 -0.23
C MET A 386 -9.28 -9.94 -1.75
N ALA A 387 -10.37 -9.33 -2.25
CA ALA A 387 -10.58 -9.16 -3.67
C ALA A 387 -9.50 -8.26 -4.31
N VAL A 388 -9.11 -7.16 -3.68
CA VAL A 388 -8.06 -6.28 -4.23
C VAL A 388 -6.78 -7.06 -4.47
N ILE A 389 -6.29 -7.78 -3.46
CA ILE A 389 -5.00 -8.50 -3.56
C ILE A 389 -5.07 -9.72 -4.47
N CYS A 390 -6.21 -10.43 -4.50
CA CYS A 390 -6.34 -11.60 -5.34
C CYS A 390 -6.67 -11.26 -6.80
N ASN A 391 -7.35 -10.13 -7.08
CA ASN A 391 -7.64 -9.69 -8.45
C ASN A 391 -6.43 -9.04 -9.15
N ASP A 392 -5.46 -8.51 -8.39
CA ASP A 392 -4.33 -7.75 -8.96
C ASP A 392 -3.26 -8.65 -9.58
N VAL A 393 -3.04 -9.85 -9.02
CA VAL A 393 -1.98 -10.77 -9.47
C VAL A 393 -2.37 -12.22 -9.21
N ARG A 394 -1.88 -13.13 -10.05
CA ARG A 394 -2.05 -14.56 -9.84
C ARG A 394 -1.16 -15.05 -8.69
N TRP A 395 -1.78 -15.66 -7.69
CA TRP A 395 -1.08 -16.30 -6.59
C TRP A 395 -0.72 -17.75 -6.92
N PRO A 396 0.32 -18.31 -6.28
CA PRO A 396 0.62 -19.74 -6.38
C PRO A 396 -0.59 -20.58 -5.99
N GLY A 397 -0.87 -21.64 -6.78
CA GLY A 397 -1.99 -22.55 -6.51
C GLY A 397 -1.82 -23.34 -5.20
N PRO A 398 -2.87 -24.05 -4.74
CA PRO A 398 -2.88 -24.74 -3.44
C PRO A 398 -1.77 -25.80 -3.29
N ASP A 399 -1.38 -26.43 -4.39
CA ASP A 399 -0.37 -27.51 -4.38
C ASP A 399 1.09 -27.00 -4.46
N SER A 400 1.30 -25.69 -4.39
CA SER A 400 2.63 -25.07 -4.56
C SER A 400 3.56 -25.18 -3.35
N GLY A 401 3.24 -26.01 -2.36
CA GLY A 401 4.13 -26.31 -1.23
C GLY A 401 4.05 -25.29 -0.08
N TYR A 402 2.88 -24.75 0.19
CA TYR A 402 2.64 -23.80 1.30
C TYR A 402 3.09 -24.36 2.65
N ALA A 403 2.77 -25.61 3.00
CA ALA A 403 3.16 -26.22 4.27
C ALA A 403 4.69 -26.22 4.49
N ARG A 404 5.47 -26.55 3.44
CA ARG A 404 6.94 -26.51 3.53
C ARG A 404 7.46 -25.09 3.73
N ARG A 405 6.87 -24.10 3.06
CA ARG A 405 7.24 -22.67 3.24
C ARG A 405 6.89 -22.17 4.63
N VAL A 406 5.73 -22.56 5.16
CA VAL A 406 5.32 -22.24 6.54
C VAL A 406 6.32 -22.82 7.53
N ALA A 407 6.71 -24.09 7.40
CA ALA A 407 7.68 -24.71 8.29
C ALA A 407 9.04 -23.99 8.27
N ALA A 408 9.53 -23.64 7.07
CA ALA A 408 10.78 -22.90 6.91
C ALA A 408 10.71 -21.48 7.49
N ASP A 409 9.59 -20.76 7.27
CA ASP A 409 9.38 -19.41 7.78
C ASP A 409 9.27 -19.39 9.31
N ARG A 410 8.56 -20.35 9.91
CA ARG A 410 8.44 -20.51 11.37
C ARG A 410 9.83 -20.69 12.03
N ALA A 411 10.69 -21.51 11.44
CA ALA A 411 12.03 -21.74 11.96
C ALA A 411 12.90 -20.49 11.87
N ARG A 412 12.71 -19.68 10.82
CA ARG A 412 13.53 -18.49 10.56
C ARG A 412 13.02 -17.23 11.28
N TYR A 413 11.70 -17.08 11.42
CA TYR A 413 11.03 -15.92 11.99
C TYR A 413 9.96 -16.35 13.00
N PRO A 414 10.33 -16.79 14.21
CA PRO A 414 9.41 -17.36 15.19
C PRO A 414 8.30 -16.38 15.61
N LEU A 415 8.58 -15.07 15.63
CA LEU A 415 7.59 -14.04 15.98
C LEU A 415 6.41 -13.97 15.00
N THR A 416 6.59 -14.37 13.76
CA THR A 416 5.52 -14.41 12.73
C THR A 416 4.92 -15.79 12.54
N ALA A 417 5.50 -16.84 13.17
CA ALA A 417 4.97 -18.20 13.23
C ALA A 417 4.48 -18.80 11.90
N GLY A 418 5.12 -18.41 10.77
CA GLY A 418 4.79 -18.91 9.44
C GLY A 418 3.65 -18.18 8.72
N LEU A 419 3.03 -17.14 9.33
CA LEU A 419 1.99 -16.34 8.71
C LEU A 419 2.40 -15.82 7.30
N PRO A 420 3.62 -15.27 7.08
CA PRO A 420 4.00 -14.71 5.78
C PRO A 420 3.96 -15.71 4.62
N ALA A 421 4.13 -16.98 4.93
CA ALA A 421 4.19 -18.06 3.94
C ALA A 421 2.90 -18.86 3.81
N ASN A 422 1.86 -18.52 4.61
CA ASN A 422 0.66 -19.31 4.71
C ASN A 422 -0.27 -19.17 3.49
N ILE A 423 -1.12 -20.17 3.32
CA ILE A 423 -2.13 -20.21 2.27
C ILE A 423 -3.24 -19.20 2.54
N SER A 424 -3.73 -18.57 1.50
CA SER A 424 -4.82 -17.59 1.54
C SER A 424 -5.89 -17.92 0.49
N PRO A 425 -7.06 -17.29 0.51
CA PRO A 425 -8.08 -17.47 -0.52
C PRO A 425 -7.58 -17.26 -1.95
N CYS A 426 -6.54 -16.43 -2.13
CA CYS A 426 -5.96 -16.20 -3.46
C CYS A 426 -5.38 -17.46 -4.12
N ALA A 427 -5.01 -18.48 -3.34
CA ALA A 427 -4.53 -19.77 -3.87
C ALA A 427 -5.63 -20.57 -4.60
N PHE A 428 -6.90 -20.29 -4.29
CA PHE A 428 -8.08 -20.93 -4.88
C PHE A 428 -8.89 -19.96 -5.77
N TRP A 429 -8.32 -18.77 -6.07
CA TRP A 429 -9.05 -17.72 -6.74
C TRP A 429 -9.32 -18.04 -8.22
N THR A 430 -10.55 -17.90 -8.62
CA THR A 430 -10.93 -18.02 -10.03
C THR A 430 -10.90 -16.66 -10.71
N TYR A 431 -10.28 -16.59 -11.87
CA TYR A 431 -10.13 -15.36 -12.64
C TYR A 431 -11.05 -15.40 -13.85
N ASP A 432 -11.91 -14.38 -14.00
CA ASP A 432 -12.69 -14.20 -15.22
C ASP A 432 -11.78 -13.83 -16.41
N LYS A 433 -10.66 -13.16 -16.11
CA LYS A 433 -9.58 -12.81 -17.05
C LYS A 433 -8.26 -12.85 -16.31
N GLU A 434 -7.19 -13.14 -17.03
CA GLU A 434 -5.84 -13.12 -16.49
C GLU A 434 -5.52 -11.75 -15.89
N PRO A 435 -5.07 -11.67 -14.62
CA PRO A 435 -4.60 -10.43 -14.03
C PRO A 435 -3.47 -9.81 -14.84
N ARG A 436 -3.50 -8.50 -14.99
CA ARG A 436 -2.44 -7.74 -15.69
C ARG A 436 -1.98 -6.61 -14.78
N PRO A 437 -1.11 -6.89 -13.81
CA PRO A 437 -0.56 -5.87 -12.94
C PRO A 437 0.26 -4.86 -13.74
N THR A 438 0.23 -3.61 -13.31
CA THR A 438 1.01 -2.54 -13.95
C THR A 438 2.47 -2.68 -13.54
N ARG A 439 3.37 -2.85 -14.51
CA ARG A 439 4.81 -2.84 -14.28
C ARG A 439 5.28 -1.41 -14.02
N ILE A 440 5.88 -1.17 -12.87
CA ILE A 440 6.51 0.11 -12.55
C ILE A 440 7.88 0.17 -13.23
N THR A 441 8.16 1.27 -13.93
CA THR A 441 9.38 1.46 -14.73
C THR A 441 9.99 2.84 -14.50
N ALA A 442 11.20 3.02 -15.04
CA ALA A 442 11.89 4.30 -15.05
C ALA A 442 11.33 5.31 -16.09
N GLU A 443 10.32 4.91 -16.87
CA GLU A 443 9.71 5.78 -17.87
C GLU A 443 8.73 6.77 -17.24
N GLY A 444 8.91 8.04 -17.54
CA GLY A 444 8.06 9.13 -17.06
C GLY A 444 8.83 10.28 -16.42
N PRO A 445 8.13 11.30 -15.92
CA PRO A 445 8.76 12.50 -15.37
C PRO A 445 9.53 12.22 -14.08
N SER A 446 10.56 13.02 -13.84
CA SER A 446 11.43 12.95 -12.65
C SER A 446 10.80 13.74 -11.48
N ASN A 447 9.70 13.24 -10.95
CA ASN A 447 8.82 13.94 -10.00
C ASN A 447 8.41 13.10 -8.79
N VAL A 448 9.19 12.06 -8.42
CA VAL A 448 8.87 11.15 -7.32
C VAL A 448 9.83 11.37 -6.15
N LEU A 449 9.30 11.52 -4.94
CA LEU A 449 10.04 11.42 -3.68
C LEU A 449 9.51 10.23 -2.89
N MET A 450 10.42 9.38 -2.43
CA MET A 450 10.11 8.27 -1.53
C MET A 450 10.57 8.60 -0.12
N ILE A 451 9.78 8.24 0.88
CA ILE A 451 10.20 8.29 2.29
C ILE A 451 9.99 6.92 2.92
N GLN A 452 11.01 6.41 3.64
CA GLN A 452 11.02 5.04 4.13
C GLN A 452 11.77 4.90 5.44
N SER A 453 11.14 4.25 6.43
CA SER A 453 11.80 3.80 7.66
C SER A 453 12.85 2.72 7.37
N LEU A 454 13.96 2.72 8.10
CA LEU A 454 14.93 1.63 8.05
C LEU A 454 14.37 0.33 8.65
N ARG A 455 13.46 0.44 9.64
CA ARG A 455 12.87 -0.68 10.37
C ARG A 455 11.35 -0.65 10.29
N ASP A 456 10.81 -0.66 9.05
CA ASP A 456 9.38 -0.76 8.79
C ASP A 456 8.93 -2.24 8.88
N PRO A 457 8.00 -2.59 9.80
CA PRO A 457 7.55 -3.98 9.97
C PRO A 457 6.57 -4.44 8.90
N ALA A 458 5.87 -3.53 8.23
CA ALA A 458 4.81 -3.85 7.28
C ALA A 458 5.28 -3.77 5.82
N THR A 459 6.08 -2.74 5.48
CA THR A 459 6.68 -2.56 4.16
C THR A 459 8.19 -2.36 4.31
N PRO A 460 8.95 -3.44 4.57
CA PRO A 460 10.36 -3.34 4.86
C PRO A 460 11.18 -2.65 3.76
N LEU A 461 12.28 -2.00 4.18
CA LEU A 461 13.20 -1.26 3.31
C LEU A 461 13.62 -2.04 2.05
N ALA A 462 13.70 -3.37 2.13
CA ALA A 462 14.05 -4.21 0.98
C ALA A 462 13.04 -4.04 -0.19
N GLY A 463 11.74 -3.97 0.11
CA GLY A 463 10.71 -3.71 -0.90
C GLY A 463 10.79 -2.29 -1.46
N ALA A 464 11.00 -1.30 -0.58
CA ALA A 464 11.15 0.09 -0.99
C ALA A 464 12.40 0.31 -1.89
N ARG A 465 13.50 -0.39 -1.62
CA ARG A 465 14.69 -0.38 -2.49
C ARG A 465 14.40 -0.91 -3.89
N LYS A 466 13.58 -1.95 -4.00
CA LYS A 466 13.13 -2.45 -5.32
C LYS A 466 12.24 -1.44 -6.04
N MET A 467 11.32 -0.78 -5.34
CA MET A 467 10.51 0.31 -5.91
C MET A 467 11.42 1.45 -6.38
N ARG A 468 12.40 1.86 -5.56
CA ARG A 468 13.37 2.88 -5.92
C ARG A 468 14.17 2.51 -7.17
N ALA A 469 14.62 1.25 -7.26
CA ALA A 469 15.35 0.74 -8.42
C ALA A 469 14.46 0.71 -9.68
N ALA A 470 13.21 0.26 -9.57
CA ALA A 470 12.25 0.23 -10.69
C ALA A 470 11.96 1.63 -11.24
N LEU A 471 11.84 2.62 -10.37
CA LEU A 471 11.59 4.02 -10.75
C LEU A 471 12.84 4.74 -11.31
N GLY A 472 14.04 4.21 -11.08
CA GLY A 472 15.28 4.81 -11.59
C GLY A 472 15.40 6.30 -11.27
N GLU A 473 15.80 7.12 -12.23
CA GLU A 473 16.00 8.57 -12.07
C GLU A 473 14.70 9.36 -11.82
N ARG A 474 13.54 8.75 -12.01
CA ARG A 474 12.26 9.37 -11.65
C ARG A 474 12.14 9.66 -10.15
N ALA A 475 12.77 8.83 -9.32
CA ALA A 475 12.63 8.91 -7.87
C ALA A 475 13.92 9.35 -7.17
N ARG A 476 13.76 9.90 -5.96
CA ARG A 476 14.79 9.98 -4.91
C ARG A 476 14.20 9.42 -3.64
N MET A 477 15.00 8.75 -2.84
CA MET A 477 14.56 8.14 -1.59
C MET A 477 15.23 8.82 -0.39
N VAL A 478 14.40 9.19 0.58
CA VAL A 478 14.84 9.64 1.90
C VAL A 478 14.57 8.47 2.86
N THR A 479 15.63 7.92 3.44
CA THR A 479 15.52 6.93 4.51
C THR A 479 15.53 7.63 5.87
N VAL A 480 14.81 7.07 6.83
CA VAL A 480 14.65 7.61 8.18
C VAL A 480 15.13 6.58 9.19
N GLU A 481 16.00 6.99 10.12
CA GLU A 481 16.59 6.10 11.15
C GLU A 481 15.58 5.55 12.16
N ARG A 482 14.37 6.04 12.20
CA ARG A 482 13.31 5.51 13.09
C ARG A 482 12.74 4.18 12.62
N GLY A 483 12.16 3.44 13.56
CA GLY A 483 11.30 2.29 13.29
C GLY A 483 9.83 2.70 13.10
N GLY A 484 9.04 1.78 12.56
CA GLY A 484 7.59 1.95 12.38
C GLY A 484 7.18 2.14 10.94
N HIS A 485 5.87 2.22 10.72
CA HIS A 485 5.22 2.26 9.42
C HIS A 485 4.50 3.59 9.20
N GLY A 486 4.73 4.25 8.06
CA GLY A 486 4.21 5.59 7.76
C GLY A 486 5.07 6.70 8.37
N MET A 487 5.91 7.32 7.54
CA MET A 487 6.91 8.27 8.01
C MET A 487 6.45 9.72 7.96
N TYR A 488 5.81 10.16 6.87
CA TYR A 488 5.42 11.55 6.72
C TYR A 488 4.28 11.93 7.65
N LEU A 489 4.55 12.88 8.55
CA LEU A 489 3.64 13.33 9.61
C LEU A 489 3.12 12.16 10.48
N GLY A 490 3.92 11.12 10.62
CA GLY A 490 3.55 9.88 11.29
C GLY A 490 4.40 9.58 12.52
N ASN A 491 5.52 8.94 12.34
CA ASN A 491 6.37 8.43 13.41
C ASN A 491 7.44 9.43 13.91
N GLY A 492 7.22 10.74 13.76
CA GLY A 492 8.00 11.79 14.41
C GLY A 492 9.45 11.90 13.95
N ASN A 493 9.68 12.19 12.67
CA ASN A 493 11.01 12.53 12.16
C ASN A 493 10.97 13.87 11.43
N ALA A 494 11.41 14.94 12.11
CA ALA A 494 11.36 16.30 11.57
C ALA A 494 12.20 16.49 10.29
N CYS A 495 13.27 15.72 10.09
CA CYS A 495 14.07 15.77 8.88
C CYS A 495 13.30 15.19 7.69
N GLY A 496 12.70 14.00 7.85
CA GLY A 496 11.88 13.37 6.84
C GLY A 496 10.64 14.21 6.50
N ASP A 497 9.97 14.74 7.53
CA ASP A 497 8.79 15.61 7.36
C ASP A 497 9.13 16.86 6.54
N ARG A 498 10.25 17.55 6.85
CA ARG A 498 10.71 18.70 6.06
C ARG A 498 11.03 18.32 4.62
N ALA A 499 11.75 17.21 4.39
CA ALA A 499 12.10 16.78 3.04
C ALA A 499 10.86 16.56 2.16
N VAL A 500 9.80 15.98 2.70
CA VAL A 500 8.54 15.76 1.99
C VAL A 500 7.77 17.07 1.81
N SER A 501 7.67 17.89 2.87
CA SER A 501 6.98 19.20 2.80
C SER A 501 7.64 20.13 1.81
N ASP A 502 8.97 20.27 1.84
CA ASP A 502 9.74 21.08 0.90
C ASP A 502 9.53 20.61 -0.55
N PHE A 503 9.53 19.29 -0.78
CA PHE A 503 9.22 18.74 -2.08
C PHE A 503 7.80 19.07 -2.53
N LEU A 504 6.81 18.89 -1.66
CA LEU A 504 5.42 19.24 -1.98
C LEU A 504 5.23 20.72 -2.24
N VAL A 505 5.91 21.60 -1.49
CA VAL A 505 5.76 23.06 -1.66
C VAL A 505 6.60 23.61 -2.83
N THR A 506 7.86 23.18 -2.97
CA THR A 506 8.79 23.76 -3.93
C THR A 506 9.04 22.92 -5.19
N GLY A 507 8.79 21.62 -5.14
CA GLY A 507 9.17 20.65 -6.17
C GLY A 507 10.64 20.22 -6.11
N LYS A 508 11.42 20.78 -5.21
CA LYS A 508 12.85 20.46 -5.07
C LYS A 508 13.00 19.12 -4.33
N ARG A 509 13.77 18.22 -4.89
CA ARG A 509 14.15 16.93 -4.29
C ARG A 509 15.63 16.94 -3.95
N PRO A 510 16.09 16.09 -3.03
CA PRO A 510 17.52 15.83 -2.87
C PRO A 510 18.17 15.44 -4.22
N ALA A 511 19.39 15.92 -4.48
CA ALA A 511 20.12 15.59 -5.72
C ALA A 511 20.41 14.08 -5.84
N ARG A 512 20.55 13.40 -4.70
CA ARG A 512 20.75 11.96 -4.56
C ARG A 512 19.87 11.43 -3.43
N ASP A 513 19.80 10.11 -3.29
CA ASP A 513 19.14 9.51 -2.14
C ASP A 513 19.78 10.02 -0.85
N ALA A 514 18.96 10.26 0.17
CA ALA A 514 19.36 10.92 1.42
C ALA A 514 18.99 10.07 2.64
N HIS A 515 19.58 10.37 3.77
CA HIS A 515 19.32 9.75 5.05
C HIS A 515 19.04 10.81 6.10
N CYS A 516 17.97 10.61 6.86
CA CYS A 516 17.60 11.41 8.02
C CYS A 516 17.97 10.63 9.28
N PRO A 517 18.97 11.08 10.06
CA PRO A 517 19.28 10.51 11.37
C PRO A 517 18.14 10.78 12.37
N ASN A 518 18.19 10.09 13.52
CA ASN A 518 17.27 10.35 14.64
C ASN A 518 17.42 11.77 15.19
#